data_b1324a922109fd65c9c0710906e458f9
#
_entry.id   b1324a922109fd65c9c0710906e458f9
#
_cell.length_a   1.000
_cell.length_b   1.000
_cell.length_c   1.000
_cell.angle_alpha   90.00
_cell.angle_beta   90.00
_cell.angle_gamma   90.00
#
_symmetry.space_group_name_H-M   'P 1'
#
loop_
_entity.id
_entity.type
_entity.pdbx_description
1 polymer ?
#
loop_
_entity_poly.entity_id
_entity_poly.type
_entity_poly.pdbx_seq_one_letter_code
_entity_poly.pdbx_strand_id
1 'polypeptide(L)'
;MNIDKSILEEIKITPLIDTLVLEDIDDSEYFSEKFADRISNSRLGILKNKGAKAFFEGIKGEYNPSFELGSLIHQQVLQPESFEVVNEVFKPTAKAGLMADYLYKNCGLNPSDDDIKSASYIIGYYKDKLTSSRLLEFRQKAEPYWRDRYIFEQNNVQKDKERVFTDEKSFTILEGCLKTLSENNKVQELLHPEGLVKTPISENEKTILINIKMESPNSEPKIYKFKAKLDNYTIDLEQNILTVNDLKTTSRPANMFDPKYFSYQREIAIYSWLLKLCAKKHYQIDSPTIKGNFLVVSTIPEYNTLVYPMTPQLFKSGWEEFKYLMRVVYYLNTKKGYEFN
;
A
#
# COMPACT_ATOMS: atom_id res chain seq x y z
N MET A 1 10.67 23.31 6.11
CA MET A 1 12.10 23.35 5.76
C MET A 1 12.25 24.35 4.60
N ASN A 2 12.93 25.48 4.83
CA ASN A 2 13.18 26.46 3.77
C ASN A 2 14.48 26.10 3.06
N ILE A 3 14.38 25.38 1.95
CA ILE A 3 15.49 25.15 1.03
C ILE A 3 15.28 26.08 -0.17
N ASP A 4 16.33 26.75 -0.61
CA ASP A 4 16.24 27.60 -1.79
C ASP A 4 15.86 26.74 -3.01
N LYS A 5 14.78 27.12 -3.68
CA LYS A 5 14.25 26.40 -4.83
C LYS A 5 15.22 26.37 -6.01
N SER A 6 16.01 27.43 -6.18
CA SER A 6 17.00 27.50 -7.26
C SER A 6 18.03 26.38 -7.16
N ILE A 7 18.50 26.07 -5.94
CA ILE A 7 19.45 24.96 -5.69
C ILE A 7 18.81 23.60 -6.03
N LEU A 8 17.53 23.44 -5.71
CA LEU A 8 16.83 22.19 -6.02
C LEU A 8 16.59 22.01 -7.52
N GLU A 9 16.35 23.09 -8.26
CA GLU A 9 16.10 23.04 -9.71
C GLU A 9 17.32 22.60 -10.53
N GLU A 10 18.53 22.81 -10.03
CA GLU A 10 19.77 22.34 -10.66
C GLU A 10 19.97 20.81 -10.55
N ILE A 11 19.23 20.13 -9.65
CA ILE A 11 19.37 18.69 -9.44
C ILE A 11 18.62 17.94 -10.55
N LYS A 12 19.36 17.16 -11.34
CA LYS A 12 18.83 16.28 -12.37
C LYS A 12 18.41 14.94 -11.77
N ILE A 13 17.31 14.40 -12.27
CA ILE A 13 16.75 13.09 -11.90
C ILE A 13 16.75 12.23 -13.16
N THR A 14 17.53 11.16 -13.16
CA THR A 14 17.71 10.29 -14.32
C THR A 14 17.38 8.84 -13.94
N PRO A 15 16.31 8.23 -14.50
CA PRO A 15 16.04 6.81 -14.30
C PRO A 15 17.11 5.95 -14.99
N LEU A 16 17.60 4.92 -14.30
CA LEU A 16 18.52 3.94 -14.88
C LEU A 16 17.71 2.75 -15.41
N ILE A 17 17.28 2.83 -16.67
CA ILE A 17 16.35 1.88 -17.29
C ILE A 17 16.89 0.45 -17.27
N ASP A 18 18.19 0.25 -17.34
CA ASP A 18 18.79 -1.08 -17.27
C ASP A 18 18.51 -1.78 -15.93
N THR A 19 18.29 -1.01 -14.87
CA THR A 19 17.98 -1.51 -13.52
C THR A 19 16.49 -1.68 -13.25
N LEU A 20 15.64 -1.35 -14.23
CA LEU A 20 14.19 -1.47 -14.11
C LEU A 20 13.78 -2.94 -14.13
N VAL A 21 13.02 -3.35 -13.15
CA VAL A 21 12.47 -4.71 -13.03
C VAL A 21 10.97 -4.59 -12.70
N LEU A 22 10.18 -5.46 -13.33
CA LEU A 22 8.75 -5.64 -13.07
C LEU A 22 8.56 -7.07 -12.60
N GLU A 23 8.15 -7.27 -11.35
CA GLU A 23 8.10 -8.59 -10.69
C GLU A 23 6.87 -8.75 -9.82
N ASP A 24 6.51 -10.03 -9.61
CA ASP A 24 5.58 -10.42 -8.54
C ASP A 24 6.35 -10.52 -7.23
N ILE A 25 6.14 -9.56 -6.35
CA ILE A 25 6.70 -9.54 -5.01
C ILE A 25 5.55 -9.48 -4.03
N ASP A 26 5.43 -10.49 -3.17
CA ASP A 26 4.41 -10.50 -2.15
C ASP A 26 4.60 -9.39 -1.11
N ASP A 27 3.55 -9.07 -0.36
CA ASP A 27 3.59 -7.99 0.62
C ASP A 27 4.61 -8.24 1.74
N SER A 28 4.79 -9.49 2.17
CA SER A 28 5.72 -9.84 3.24
C SER A 28 7.16 -9.55 2.82
N GLU A 29 7.50 -9.86 1.58
CA GLU A 29 8.80 -9.55 1.01
C GLU A 29 8.94 -8.06 0.67
N TYR A 30 7.91 -7.44 0.05
CA TYR A 30 7.93 -6.02 -0.33
C TYR A 30 8.17 -5.09 0.87
N PHE A 31 7.59 -5.40 2.04
CA PHE A 31 7.76 -4.64 3.28
C PHE A 31 8.91 -5.14 4.17
N SER A 32 9.64 -6.16 3.75
CA SER A 32 10.78 -6.72 4.51
C SER A 32 11.99 -5.79 4.51
N GLU A 33 12.99 -6.15 5.33
CA GLU A 33 14.28 -5.46 5.40
C GLU A 33 15.05 -5.50 4.07
N LYS A 34 14.81 -6.50 3.21
CA LYS A 34 15.41 -6.62 1.87
C LYS A 34 15.20 -5.36 1.01
N PHE A 35 14.07 -4.70 1.18
CA PHE A 35 13.72 -3.49 0.43
C PHE A 35 13.59 -2.24 1.31
N ALA A 36 14.09 -2.25 2.53
CA ALA A 36 13.98 -1.13 3.46
C ALA A 36 14.78 0.10 3.02
N ASP A 37 15.86 -0.11 2.27
CA ASP A 37 16.71 0.96 1.72
C ASP A 37 16.11 1.66 0.48
N ARG A 38 14.97 1.13 -0.05
CA ARG A 38 14.32 1.71 -1.21
C ARG A 38 13.35 2.83 -0.83
N ILE A 39 13.38 3.88 -1.61
CA ILE A 39 12.40 4.97 -1.53
C ILE A 39 11.10 4.48 -2.19
N SER A 40 9.96 4.80 -1.57
CA SER A 40 8.62 4.57 -2.12
C SER A 40 7.78 5.85 -2.03
N ASN A 41 6.60 5.86 -2.68
CA ASN A 41 5.67 6.97 -2.54
C ASN A 41 5.28 7.24 -1.07
N SER A 42 5.00 6.19 -0.29
CA SER A 42 4.68 6.30 1.13
C SER A 42 5.84 6.88 1.96
N ARG A 43 7.09 6.46 1.67
CA ARG A 43 8.27 7.01 2.32
C ARG A 43 8.48 8.49 1.99
N LEU A 44 8.25 8.92 0.75
CA LEU A 44 8.22 10.35 0.39
C LEU A 44 7.11 11.11 1.13
N GLY A 45 5.98 10.48 1.41
CA GLY A 45 4.94 11.02 2.28
C GLY A 45 5.42 11.27 3.71
N ILE A 46 6.25 10.39 4.26
CA ILE A 46 6.89 10.59 5.58
C ILE A 46 7.81 11.82 5.54
N LEU A 47 8.62 11.98 4.50
CA LEU A 47 9.47 13.16 4.34
C LEU A 47 8.64 14.46 4.35
N LYS A 48 7.55 14.48 3.60
CA LYS A 48 6.65 15.63 3.50
C LYS A 48 6.00 15.98 4.84
N ASN A 49 5.47 14.99 5.55
CA ASN A 49 4.59 15.18 6.69
C ASN A 49 5.31 15.15 8.04
N LYS A 50 6.41 14.39 8.16
CA LYS A 50 7.15 14.16 9.40
C LYS A 50 8.59 14.67 9.36
N GLY A 51 9.08 15.06 8.18
CA GLY A 51 10.40 15.67 8.00
C GLY A 51 11.55 14.68 7.77
N ALA A 52 12.76 15.23 7.64
CA ALA A 52 13.96 14.50 7.25
C ALA A 52 14.34 13.37 8.19
N LYS A 53 14.37 13.63 9.50
CA LYS A 53 14.73 12.62 10.51
C LYS A 53 13.88 11.37 10.38
N ALA A 54 12.55 11.54 10.35
CA ALA A 54 11.60 10.44 10.21
C ALA A 54 11.79 9.65 8.90
N PHE A 55 12.11 10.33 7.81
CA PHE A 55 12.34 9.72 6.51
C PHE A 55 13.61 8.85 6.48
N PHE A 56 14.72 9.35 7.01
CA PHE A 56 16.01 8.65 6.97
C PHE A 56 16.11 7.54 8.04
N GLU A 57 15.56 7.75 9.22
CA GLU A 57 15.56 6.76 10.32
C GLU A 57 14.52 5.64 10.16
N GLY A 58 13.57 5.80 9.23
CA GLY A 58 12.57 4.77 8.96
C GLY A 58 11.58 4.57 10.10
N ILE A 59 10.84 5.62 10.48
CA ILE A 59 9.82 5.50 11.53
C ILE A 59 8.73 4.53 11.08
N LYS A 60 8.54 3.44 11.83
CA LYS A 60 7.39 2.53 11.65
C LYS A 60 6.10 3.30 11.89
N GLY A 61 5.12 3.11 11.00
CA GLY A 61 3.79 3.71 11.17
C GLY A 61 3.11 3.18 12.44
N GLU A 62 2.33 4.02 13.10
CA GLU A 62 1.43 3.54 14.16
C GLU A 62 0.33 2.69 13.56
N TYR A 63 -0.09 1.67 14.29
CA TYR A 63 -1.24 0.85 13.90
C TYR A 63 -2.49 1.71 13.73
N ASN A 64 -3.14 1.53 12.60
CA ASN A 64 -4.43 2.15 12.29
C ASN A 64 -5.40 1.10 11.75
N PRO A 65 -6.52 0.84 12.43
CA PRO A 65 -7.53 -0.12 11.97
C PRO A 65 -8.07 0.15 10.55
N SER A 66 -8.09 1.42 10.14
CA SER A 66 -8.52 1.78 8.78
C SER A 66 -7.56 1.27 7.71
N PHE A 67 -6.27 1.15 8.02
CA PHE A 67 -5.31 0.55 7.08
C PHE A 67 -5.48 -0.96 6.97
N GLU A 68 -5.77 -1.64 8.09
CA GLU A 68 -6.04 -3.08 8.07
C GLU A 68 -7.27 -3.40 7.20
N LEU A 69 -8.37 -2.67 7.40
CA LEU A 69 -9.57 -2.82 6.57
C LEU A 69 -9.30 -2.46 5.10
N GLY A 70 -8.55 -1.39 4.85
CA GLY A 70 -8.15 -1.01 3.50
C GLY A 70 -7.36 -2.11 2.80
N SER A 71 -6.34 -2.67 3.47
CA SER A 71 -5.54 -3.79 2.94
C SER A 71 -6.41 -5.02 2.66
N LEU A 72 -7.36 -5.32 3.53
CA LEU A 72 -8.28 -6.44 3.35
C LEU A 72 -9.16 -6.27 2.09
N ILE A 73 -9.68 -5.06 1.86
CA ILE A 73 -10.44 -4.74 0.65
C ILE A 73 -9.55 -4.86 -0.59
N HIS A 74 -8.30 -4.33 -0.56
CA HIS A 74 -7.34 -4.47 -1.66
C HIS A 74 -7.07 -5.94 -1.98
N GLN A 75 -6.76 -6.77 -0.98
CA GLN A 75 -6.50 -8.20 -1.17
C GLN A 75 -7.67 -8.91 -1.84
N GLN A 76 -8.90 -8.66 -1.39
CA GLN A 76 -10.08 -9.33 -1.94
C GLN A 76 -10.46 -8.84 -3.34
N VAL A 77 -10.18 -7.59 -3.69
CA VAL A 77 -10.47 -7.02 -5.02
C VAL A 77 -9.39 -7.37 -6.03
N LEU A 78 -8.12 -7.31 -5.62
CA LEU A 78 -6.98 -7.38 -6.55
C LEU A 78 -6.31 -8.75 -6.59
N GLN A 79 -6.46 -9.56 -5.54
CA GLN A 79 -5.85 -10.89 -5.41
C GLN A 79 -6.84 -11.93 -4.84
N PRO A 80 -8.08 -12.05 -5.35
CA PRO A 80 -9.09 -12.93 -4.80
C PRO A 80 -8.71 -14.41 -4.82
N GLU A 81 -7.79 -14.81 -5.72
CA GLU A 81 -7.29 -16.18 -5.77
C GLU A 81 -6.27 -16.48 -4.67
N SER A 82 -5.61 -15.48 -4.13
CA SER A 82 -4.53 -15.66 -3.15
C SER A 82 -5.03 -15.60 -1.71
N PHE A 83 -6.16 -14.92 -1.46
CA PHE A 83 -6.68 -14.66 -0.12
C PHE A 83 -8.10 -15.15 0.06
N GLU A 84 -8.39 -15.73 1.23
CA GLU A 84 -9.71 -16.13 1.70
C GLU A 84 -10.00 -15.41 3.03
N VAL A 85 -11.05 -14.61 3.09
CA VAL A 85 -11.50 -14.03 4.35
C VAL A 85 -12.48 -14.99 5.03
N VAL A 86 -12.11 -15.44 6.23
CA VAL A 86 -12.92 -16.40 7.00
C VAL A 86 -14.09 -15.65 7.64
N ASN A 87 -15.30 -16.10 7.37
CA ASN A 87 -16.55 -15.51 7.86
C ASN A 87 -17.21 -16.27 9.03
N GLU A 88 -16.60 -17.34 9.50
CA GLU A 88 -17.13 -18.21 10.57
C GLU A 88 -16.42 -17.97 11.91
N VAL A 89 -15.25 -17.33 11.88
CA VAL A 89 -14.41 -17.09 13.05
C VAL A 89 -13.95 -15.63 13.09
N PHE A 90 -14.43 -14.90 14.08
CA PHE A 90 -14.11 -13.48 14.22
C PHE A 90 -13.12 -13.22 15.35
N LYS A 91 -12.05 -12.48 15.04
CA LYS A 91 -11.11 -12.01 16.05
C LYS A 91 -11.69 -10.83 16.85
N PRO A 92 -11.20 -10.55 18.06
CA PRO A 92 -11.54 -9.35 18.80
C PRO A 92 -11.25 -8.07 17.97
N THR A 93 -12.00 -7.00 18.24
CA THR A 93 -11.84 -5.73 17.51
C THR A 93 -10.52 -5.02 17.83
N ALA A 94 -10.03 -4.22 16.90
CA ALA A 94 -8.90 -3.31 17.05
C ALA A 94 -7.60 -4.01 17.52
N LYS A 95 -6.78 -3.35 18.34
CA LYS A 95 -5.50 -3.88 18.82
C LYS A 95 -5.61 -5.19 19.60
N ALA A 96 -6.76 -5.46 20.24
CA ALA A 96 -6.98 -6.74 20.90
C ALA A 96 -6.98 -7.90 19.89
N GLY A 97 -7.59 -7.72 18.73
CA GLY A 97 -7.57 -8.69 17.65
C GLY A 97 -6.18 -8.92 17.07
N LEU A 98 -5.40 -7.85 16.86
CA LEU A 98 -4.01 -7.98 16.43
C LEU A 98 -3.18 -8.79 17.44
N MET A 99 -3.33 -8.48 18.72
CA MET A 99 -2.60 -9.18 19.77
C MET A 99 -3.03 -10.64 19.88
N ALA A 100 -4.32 -10.92 19.73
CA ALA A 100 -4.84 -12.29 19.74
C ALA A 100 -4.33 -13.09 18.53
N ASP A 101 -4.30 -12.49 17.35
CA ASP A 101 -3.79 -13.10 16.13
C ASP A 101 -2.27 -13.36 16.20
N TYR A 102 -1.52 -12.38 16.70
CA TYR A 102 -0.09 -12.52 16.93
C TYR A 102 0.24 -13.65 17.90
N LEU A 103 -0.47 -13.71 19.03
CA LEU A 103 -0.27 -14.77 20.05
C LEU A 103 -0.64 -16.13 19.51
N TYR A 104 -1.73 -16.26 18.78
CA TYR A 104 -2.11 -17.52 18.16
C TYR A 104 -1.04 -18.04 17.20
N LYS A 105 -0.51 -17.18 16.34
CA LYS A 105 0.52 -17.52 15.36
C LYS A 105 1.86 -17.93 16.00
N ASN A 106 2.22 -17.32 17.13
CA ASN A 106 3.53 -17.53 17.76
C ASN A 106 3.51 -18.46 18.96
N CYS A 107 2.40 -18.58 19.68
CA CYS A 107 2.28 -19.31 20.94
C CYS A 107 1.18 -20.39 20.91
N GLY A 108 0.34 -20.42 19.87
CA GLY A 108 -0.76 -21.36 19.75
C GLY A 108 -1.94 -21.05 20.68
N LEU A 109 -2.64 -22.13 21.15
CA LEU A 109 -3.89 -22.02 21.92
C LEU A 109 -3.71 -21.50 23.35
N ASN A 110 -2.55 -21.69 23.97
CA ASN A 110 -2.37 -21.46 25.39
C ASN A 110 -1.16 -20.56 25.67
N PRO A 111 -1.16 -19.27 25.21
CA PRO A 111 -0.08 -18.36 25.54
C PRO A 111 0.02 -18.13 27.05
N SER A 112 1.21 -18.10 27.57
CA SER A 112 1.48 -17.76 28.99
C SER A 112 1.17 -16.28 29.24
N ASP A 113 1.08 -15.91 30.54
CA ASP A 113 0.90 -14.51 30.92
C ASP A 113 2.10 -13.64 30.48
N ASP A 114 3.29 -14.22 30.41
CA ASP A 114 4.48 -13.51 29.96
C ASP A 114 4.51 -13.34 28.44
N ASP A 115 3.98 -14.30 27.67
CA ASP A 115 3.76 -14.13 26.24
C ASP A 115 2.79 -12.99 25.95
N ILE A 116 1.69 -12.93 26.72
CA ILE A 116 0.68 -11.87 26.58
C ILE A 116 1.28 -10.50 26.93
N LYS A 117 2.09 -10.41 27.97
CA LYS A 117 2.80 -9.15 28.34
C LYS A 117 3.77 -8.72 27.24
N SER A 118 4.54 -9.67 26.70
CA SER A 118 5.50 -9.43 25.63
C SER A 118 4.81 -8.96 24.36
N ALA A 119 3.75 -9.66 23.93
CA ALA A 119 2.91 -9.29 22.77
C ALA A 119 2.27 -7.91 22.95
N SER A 120 1.77 -7.61 24.15
CA SER A 120 1.20 -6.30 24.49
C SER A 120 2.19 -5.15 24.27
N TYR A 121 3.46 -5.38 24.62
CA TYR A 121 4.53 -4.40 24.40
C TYR A 121 4.83 -4.25 22.89
N ILE A 122 4.97 -5.37 22.17
CA ILE A 122 5.29 -5.40 20.74
C ILE A 122 4.18 -4.71 19.91
N ILE A 123 2.93 -5.01 20.21
CA ILE A 123 1.75 -4.47 19.50
C ILE A 123 1.39 -3.06 19.97
N GLY A 124 1.89 -2.63 21.13
CA GLY A 124 1.53 -1.36 21.74
C GLY A 124 0.05 -1.32 22.17
N TYR A 125 -0.49 -2.46 22.64
CA TYR A 125 -1.89 -2.57 23.07
C TYR A 125 -2.16 -1.84 24.38
N TYR A 126 -1.27 -2.01 25.36
CA TYR A 126 -1.27 -1.24 26.59
C TYR A 126 0.01 -0.40 26.68
N LYS A 127 -0.14 0.90 26.92
CA LYS A 127 1.01 1.82 27.14
C LYS A 127 1.65 1.64 28.52
N ASP A 128 0.87 1.13 29.50
CA ASP A 128 1.27 0.92 30.89
C ASP A 128 1.41 -0.59 31.19
N LYS A 129 1.88 -0.91 32.42
CA LYS A 129 1.96 -2.30 32.88
C LYS A 129 0.61 -3.01 32.76
N LEU A 130 0.63 -4.17 32.16
CA LEU A 130 -0.52 -5.06 32.07
C LEU A 130 -0.84 -5.59 33.47
N THR A 131 -1.92 -5.09 34.06
CA THR A 131 -2.41 -5.54 35.37
C THR A 131 -3.11 -6.89 35.24
N SER A 132 -3.22 -7.65 36.33
CA SER A 132 -3.93 -8.93 36.33
C SER A 132 -5.39 -8.83 35.83
N SER A 133 -6.08 -7.73 36.13
CA SER A 133 -7.43 -7.51 35.65
C SER A 133 -7.49 -7.29 34.12
N ARG A 134 -6.58 -6.50 33.58
CA ARG A 134 -6.47 -6.29 32.12
C ARG A 134 -6.06 -7.55 31.37
N LEU A 135 -5.21 -8.36 31.98
CA LEU A 135 -4.81 -9.64 31.43
C LEU A 135 -6.00 -10.62 31.37
N LEU A 136 -6.79 -10.68 32.44
CA LEU A 136 -8.02 -11.48 32.46
C LEU A 136 -9.03 -10.98 31.41
N GLU A 137 -9.26 -9.68 31.33
CA GLU A 137 -10.14 -9.09 30.30
C GLU A 137 -9.69 -9.42 28.87
N PHE A 138 -8.41 -9.36 28.61
CA PHE A 138 -7.88 -9.74 27.30
C PHE A 138 -8.11 -11.24 27.02
N ARG A 139 -7.83 -12.14 27.99
CA ARG A 139 -8.06 -13.58 27.82
C ARG A 139 -9.53 -13.88 27.53
N GLN A 140 -10.46 -13.27 28.25
CA GLN A 140 -11.90 -13.44 28.01
C GLN A 140 -12.30 -13.10 26.57
N LYS A 141 -11.62 -12.14 25.93
CA LYS A 141 -11.87 -11.76 24.53
C LYS A 141 -11.15 -12.67 23.55
N ALA A 142 -9.95 -13.12 23.86
CA ALA A 142 -9.07 -13.82 22.93
C ALA A 142 -9.26 -15.35 22.93
N GLU A 143 -9.55 -15.96 24.07
CA GLU A 143 -9.69 -17.42 24.18
C GLU A 143 -10.79 -18.03 23.30
N PRO A 144 -11.99 -17.41 23.18
CA PRO A 144 -12.99 -17.89 22.22
C PRO A 144 -12.45 -17.91 20.79
N TYR A 145 -11.82 -16.82 20.37
CA TYR A 145 -11.22 -16.71 19.03
C TYR A 145 -10.14 -17.79 18.80
N TRP A 146 -9.21 -18.00 19.75
CA TRP A 146 -8.16 -19.01 19.59
C TRP A 146 -8.73 -20.42 19.45
N ARG A 147 -9.72 -20.77 20.28
CA ARG A 147 -10.37 -22.07 20.23
C ARG A 147 -11.13 -22.26 18.89
N ASP A 148 -11.92 -21.29 18.51
CA ASP A 148 -12.76 -21.39 17.31
C ASP A 148 -11.89 -21.41 16.04
N ARG A 149 -10.83 -20.61 16.00
CA ARG A 149 -9.84 -20.64 14.94
C ARG A 149 -9.11 -21.99 14.84
N TYR A 150 -8.71 -22.56 15.97
CA TYR A 150 -8.09 -23.88 15.98
C TYR A 150 -9.03 -24.95 15.43
N ILE A 151 -10.28 -24.98 15.88
CA ILE A 151 -11.28 -25.93 15.38
C ILE A 151 -11.49 -25.74 13.87
N PHE A 152 -11.61 -24.48 13.41
CA PHE A 152 -11.75 -24.16 12.00
C PHE A 152 -10.55 -24.66 11.18
N GLU A 153 -9.33 -24.40 11.63
CA GLU A 153 -8.10 -24.80 10.92
C GLU A 153 -7.93 -26.33 10.90
N GLN A 154 -8.35 -27.06 11.95
CA GLN A 154 -8.35 -28.54 11.97
C GLN A 154 -9.37 -29.14 10.99
N ASN A 155 -10.52 -28.52 10.84
CA ASN A 155 -11.57 -29.00 9.95
C ASN A 155 -11.28 -28.62 8.47
N ASN A 156 -10.45 -27.62 8.22
CA ASN A 156 -10.14 -27.08 6.90
C ASN A 156 -8.64 -27.19 6.62
N VAL A 157 -8.11 -28.42 6.55
CA VAL A 157 -6.67 -28.69 6.41
C VAL A 157 -6.10 -28.25 5.07
N GLN A 158 -6.87 -28.34 3.98
CA GLN A 158 -6.43 -27.88 2.66
C GLN A 158 -6.41 -26.33 2.62
N LYS A 159 -5.26 -25.79 2.20
CA LYS A 159 -5.03 -24.34 2.10
C LYS A 159 -4.62 -24.01 0.68
N ASP A 160 -5.59 -23.71 -0.16
CA ASP A 160 -5.31 -23.19 -1.51
C ASP A 160 -5.06 -21.68 -1.49
N LYS A 161 -5.51 -20.98 -0.42
CA LYS A 161 -5.38 -19.53 -0.24
C LYS A 161 -4.88 -19.19 1.17
N GLU A 162 -4.26 -18.02 1.29
CA GLU A 162 -3.95 -17.46 2.62
C GLU A 162 -5.24 -17.05 3.33
N ARG A 163 -5.43 -17.55 4.56
CA ARG A 163 -6.61 -17.23 5.35
C ARG A 163 -6.43 -16.00 6.20
N VAL A 164 -7.34 -15.07 6.03
CA VAL A 164 -7.38 -13.82 6.79
C VAL A 164 -8.56 -13.84 7.74
N PHE A 165 -8.28 -13.68 9.03
CA PHE A 165 -9.29 -13.56 10.08
C PHE A 165 -9.48 -12.10 10.44
N THR A 166 -10.73 -11.64 10.47
CA THR A 166 -11.08 -10.26 10.79
C THR A 166 -12.15 -10.19 11.87
N ASP A 167 -12.47 -9.01 12.38
CA ASP A 167 -13.62 -8.85 13.27
C ASP A 167 -14.93 -8.72 12.48
N GLU A 168 -16.04 -9.06 13.13
CA GLU A 168 -17.38 -9.12 12.49
C GLU A 168 -17.78 -7.78 11.85
N LYS A 169 -17.45 -6.66 12.47
CA LYS A 169 -17.76 -5.33 11.93
C LYS A 169 -16.95 -5.06 10.66
N SER A 170 -15.66 -5.37 10.67
CA SER A 170 -14.78 -5.21 9.51
C SER A 170 -15.21 -6.14 8.37
N PHE A 171 -15.66 -7.35 8.69
CA PHE A 171 -16.22 -8.29 7.71
C PHE A 171 -17.49 -7.73 7.05
N THR A 172 -18.44 -7.22 7.82
CA THR A 172 -19.65 -6.59 7.29
C THR A 172 -19.34 -5.42 6.34
N ILE A 173 -18.35 -4.58 6.71
CA ILE A 173 -17.92 -3.45 5.86
C ILE A 173 -17.28 -3.98 4.58
N LEU A 174 -16.42 -4.99 4.69
CA LEU A 174 -15.79 -5.63 3.54
C LEU A 174 -16.83 -6.12 2.54
N GLU A 175 -17.83 -6.91 2.99
CA GLU A 175 -18.89 -7.43 2.11
C GLU A 175 -19.65 -6.30 1.39
N GLY A 176 -19.98 -5.22 2.13
CA GLY A 176 -20.64 -4.05 1.55
C GLY A 176 -19.79 -3.38 0.47
N CYS A 177 -18.48 -3.20 0.73
CA CYS A 177 -17.54 -2.63 -0.24
C CYS A 177 -17.36 -3.52 -1.47
N LEU A 178 -17.18 -4.83 -1.28
CA LEU A 178 -17.01 -5.78 -2.39
C LEU A 178 -18.24 -5.81 -3.30
N LYS A 179 -19.43 -5.84 -2.69
CA LYS A 179 -20.69 -5.82 -3.41
C LYS A 179 -20.79 -4.56 -4.30
N THR A 180 -20.60 -3.38 -3.73
CA THR A 180 -20.76 -2.13 -4.51
C THR A 180 -19.65 -1.94 -5.57
N LEU A 181 -18.44 -2.44 -5.32
CA LEU A 181 -17.38 -2.47 -6.33
C LEU A 181 -17.72 -3.42 -7.48
N SER A 182 -18.24 -4.62 -7.18
CA SER A 182 -18.64 -5.59 -8.21
C SER A 182 -19.86 -5.14 -9.04
N GLU A 183 -20.75 -4.38 -8.46
CA GLU A 183 -21.93 -3.82 -9.15
C GLU A 183 -21.62 -2.56 -9.97
N ASN A 184 -20.44 -1.95 -9.80
CA ASN A 184 -20.04 -0.77 -10.56
C ASN A 184 -19.37 -1.16 -11.88
N ASN A 185 -20.12 -1.08 -12.98
CA ASN A 185 -19.63 -1.44 -14.31
C ASN A 185 -18.32 -0.75 -14.70
N LYS A 186 -18.15 0.55 -14.36
CA LYS A 186 -16.92 1.28 -14.69
C LYS A 186 -15.70 0.76 -13.92
N VAL A 187 -15.89 0.33 -12.68
CA VAL A 187 -14.82 -0.31 -11.89
C VAL A 187 -14.46 -1.64 -12.53
N GLN A 188 -15.47 -2.44 -12.89
CA GLN A 188 -15.25 -3.77 -13.50
C GLN A 188 -14.56 -3.66 -14.86
N GLU A 189 -14.96 -2.72 -15.71
CA GLU A 189 -14.31 -2.45 -16.99
C GLU A 189 -12.83 -2.06 -16.87
N LEU A 190 -12.46 -1.38 -15.77
CA LEU A 190 -11.08 -0.96 -15.53
C LEU A 190 -10.22 -2.07 -14.93
N LEU A 191 -10.78 -2.90 -14.05
CA LEU A 191 -10.07 -4.02 -13.44
C LEU A 191 -10.01 -5.26 -14.35
N HIS A 192 -11.05 -5.45 -15.18
CA HIS A 192 -11.23 -6.61 -16.08
C HIS A 192 -11.50 -6.14 -17.51
N PRO A 193 -10.50 -5.60 -18.22
CA PRO A 193 -10.66 -5.04 -19.56
C PRO A 193 -10.85 -6.09 -20.66
N GLU A 194 -10.88 -7.38 -20.33
CA GLU A 194 -11.07 -8.48 -21.26
C GLU A 194 -12.43 -8.33 -21.98
N GLY A 195 -12.39 -8.35 -23.30
CA GLY A 195 -13.58 -8.13 -24.14
C GLY A 195 -13.82 -6.67 -24.53
N LEU A 196 -13.22 -5.70 -23.87
CA LEU A 196 -13.24 -4.28 -24.25
C LEU A 196 -12.01 -3.88 -25.05
N VAL A 197 -10.89 -4.52 -24.77
CA VAL A 197 -9.61 -4.37 -25.45
C VAL A 197 -9.25 -5.74 -26.05
N LYS A 198 -8.76 -5.76 -27.28
CA LYS A 198 -8.57 -7.02 -28.02
C LYS A 198 -7.46 -7.89 -27.44
N THR A 199 -6.38 -7.29 -26.94
CA THR A 199 -5.24 -7.98 -26.33
C THR A 199 -4.68 -7.12 -25.17
N PRO A 200 -5.45 -6.93 -24.10
CA PRO A 200 -4.95 -6.14 -22.97
C PRO A 200 -3.91 -6.94 -22.19
N ILE A 201 -2.86 -6.25 -21.76
CA ILE A 201 -2.03 -6.73 -20.66
C ILE A 201 -2.58 -6.05 -19.42
N SER A 202 -3.29 -6.79 -18.58
CA SER A 202 -3.83 -6.28 -17.34
C SER A 202 -3.32 -7.12 -16.18
N GLU A 203 -2.72 -6.47 -15.20
CA GLU A 203 -2.12 -7.15 -14.06
C GLU A 203 -2.37 -6.37 -12.76
N ASN A 204 -2.51 -7.12 -11.67
CA ASN A 204 -2.71 -6.60 -10.33
C ASN A 204 -1.43 -6.74 -9.49
N GLU A 205 -1.26 -5.85 -8.52
CA GLU A 205 -0.27 -5.94 -7.43
C GLU A 205 1.20 -6.12 -7.90
N LYS A 206 1.53 -5.59 -9.08
CA LYS A 206 2.89 -5.69 -9.62
C LYS A 206 3.85 -4.69 -9.02
N THR A 207 5.01 -5.19 -8.66
CA THR A 207 6.11 -4.38 -8.12
C THR A 207 7.06 -3.94 -9.21
N ILE A 208 7.36 -2.63 -9.22
CA ILE A 208 8.40 -2.04 -10.06
C ILE A 208 9.57 -1.61 -9.18
N LEU A 209 10.75 -2.11 -9.49
CA LEU A 209 12.01 -1.71 -8.88
C LEU A 209 12.86 -0.96 -9.91
N ILE A 210 13.50 0.14 -9.50
CA ILE A 210 14.38 0.92 -10.37
C ILE A 210 15.42 1.67 -9.54
N ASN A 211 16.56 1.95 -10.15
CA ASN A 211 17.51 2.89 -9.59
C ASN A 211 17.40 4.25 -10.30
N ILE A 212 17.53 5.31 -9.53
CA ILE A 212 17.43 6.70 -9.99
C ILE A 212 18.76 7.38 -9.69
N LYS A 213 19.46 7.80 -10.73
CA LYS A 213 20.67 8.64 -10.61
C LYS A 213 20.25 10.09 -10.40
N MET A 214 20.82 10.72 -9.40
CA MET A 214 20.65 12.15 -9.14
C MET A 214 22.00 12.84 -9.10
N GLU A 215 22.09 13.99 -9.73
CA GLU A 215 23.32 14.75 -9.85
C GLU A 215 23.06 16.26 -9.88
N SER A 216 23.99 17.03 -9.35
CA SER A 216 24.02 18.49 -9.48
C SER A 216 25.43 18.94 -9.85
N PRO A 217 25.62 20.17 -10.41
CA PRO A 217 26.92 20.65 -10.85
C PRO A 217 28.01 20.62 -9.78
N ASN A 218 27.63 20.76 -8.51
CA ASN A 218 28.54 20.96 -7.38
C ASN A 218 28.54 19.81 -6.37
N SER A 219 28.14 18.62 -6.77
CA SER A 219 28.10 17.46 -5.86
C SER A 219 28.24 16.15 -6.64
N GLU A 220 28.85 15.17 -5.99
CA GLU A 220 28.97 13.82 -6.55
C GLU A 220 27.60 13.22 -6.88
N PRO A 221 27.47 12.54 -8.03
CA PRO A 221 26.27 11.81 -8.37
C PRO A 221 25.94 10.73 -7.32
N LYS A 222 24.67 10.58 -7.01
CA LYS A 222 24.19 9.50 -6.12
C LYS A 222 23.13 8.67 -6.81
N ILE A 223 23.08 7.39 -6.46
CA ILE A 223 22.08 6.45 -6.94
C ILE A 223 21.13 6.12 -5.78
N TYR A 224 19.85 6.32 -6.02
CA TYR A 224 18.78 5.98 -5.10
C TYR A 224 17.98 4.80 -5.63
N LYS A 225 17.78 3.80 -4.80
CA LYS A 225 16.91 2.68 -5.10
C LYS A 225 15.45 3.11 -4.89
N PHE A 226 14.59 2.84 -5.84
CA PHE A 226 13.17 3.15 -5.77
C PHE A 226 12.32 1.90 -5.92
N LYS A 227 11.17 1.86 -5.25
CA LYS A 227 10.16 0.80 -5.41
C LYS A 227 8.75 1.38 -5.47
N ALA A 228 7.90 0.73 -6.25
CA ALA A 228 6.48 0.99 -6.30
C ALA A 228 5.73 -0.34 -6.46
N LYS A 229 4.55 -0.45 -5.89
CA LYS A 229 3.63 -1.56 -6.11
C LYS A 229 2.35 -0.96 -6.67
N LEU A 230 1.97 -1.38 -7.88
CA LEU A 230 0.81 -0.88 -8.60
C LEU A 230 -0.39 -1.77 -8.27
N ASP A 231 -1.48 -1.18 -7.81
CA ASP A 231 -2.70 -1.93 -7.51
C ASP A 231 -3.22 -2.67 -8.75
N ASN A 232 -3.39 -1.93 -9.85
CA ASN A 232 -3.77 -2.48 -11.15
C ASN A 232 -3.22 -1.60 -12.27
N TYR A 233 -2.82 -2.21 -13.38
CA TYR A 233 -2.56 -1.48 -14.61
C TYR A 233 -3.02 -2.26 -15.84
N THR A 234 -3.26 -1.51 -16.91
CA THR A 234 -3.58 -2.06 -18.23
C THR A 234 -2.71 -1.41 -19.29
N ILE A 235 -2.19 -2.23 -20.21
CA ILE A 235 -1.51 -1.81 -21.44
C ILE A 235 -2.34 -2.24 -22.63
N ASP A 236 -2.87 -1.27 -23.36
CA ASP A 236 -3.51 -1.48 -24.64
C ASP A 236 -2.49 -1.26 -25.76
N LEU A 237 -1.99 -2.35 -26.32
CA LEU A 237 -0.96 -2.32 -27.35
C LEU A 237 -1.48 -1.77 -28.68
N GLU A 238 -2.76 -1.94 -29.00
CA GLU A 238 -3.34 -1.46 -30.25
C GLU A 238 -3.58 0.04 -30.24
N GLN A 239 -4.12 0.57 -29.15
CA GLN A 239 -4.41 2.00 -29.01
C GLN A 239 -3.24 2.79 -28.43
N ASN A 240 -2.18 2.11 -28.03
CA ASN A 240 -1.03 2.73 -27.38
C ASN A 240 -1.43 3.51 -26.11
N ILE A 241 -2.25 2.89 -25.25
CA ILE A 241 -2.76 3.48 -24.01
C ILE A 241 -2.22 2.69 -22.81
N LEU A 242 -1.69 3.41 -21.84
CA LEU A 242 -1.35 2.88 -20.50
C LEU A 242 -2.35 3.43 -19.51
N THR A 243 -2.99 2.55 -18.75
CA THR A 243 -3.91 2.93 -17.68
C THR A 243 -3.38 2.43 -16.34
N VAL A 244 -3.33 3.30 -15.35
CA VAL A 244 -3.04 2.94 -13.95
C VAL A 244 -4.31 3.15 -13.13
N ASN A 245 -4.76 2.12 -12.46
CA ASN A 245 -5.88 2.15 -11.55
C ASN A 245 -5.39 1.92 -10.12
N ASP A 246 -5.84 2.75 -9.19
CA ASP A 246 -5.40 2.75 -7.81
C ASP A 246 -6.64 2.71 -6.91
N LEU A 247 -6.79 1.63 -6.15
CA LEU A 247 -7.93 1.41 -5.27
C LEU A 247 -7.76 2.20 -3.97
N LYS A 248 -8.77 2.95 -3.59
CA LYS A 248 -8.75 3.75 -2.35
C LYS A 248 -10.01 3.54 -1.54
N THR A 249 -9.80 3.28 -0.26
CA THR A 249 -10.89 3.27 0.73
C THR A 249 -11.00 4.62 1.42
N THR A 250 -12.21 5.02 1.76
CA THR A 250 -12.46 6.27 2.48
C THR A 250 -13.53 6.10 3.56
N SER A 251 -13.33 6.72 4.72
CA SER A 251 -14.32 6.81 5.79
C SER A 251 -15.33 7.97 5.59
N ARG A 252 -15.40 8.51 4.38
CA ARG A 252 -16.35 9.55 3.95
C ARG A 252 -17.09 9.06 2.71
N PRO A 253 -18.21 9.68 2.31
CA PRO A 253 -18.81 9.39 1.01
C PRO A 253 -17.79 9.50 -0.13
N ALA A 254 -17.81 8.56 -1.08
CA ALA A 254 -16.81 8.50 -2.14
C ALA A 254 -16.77 9.78 -3.00
N ASN A 255 -17.87 10.49 -3.16
CA ASN A 255 -17.95 11.76 -3.88
C ASN A 255 -17.24 12.93 -3.17
N MET A 256 -16.84 12.75 -1.92
CA MET A 256 -16.00 13.70 -1.16
C MET A 256 -14.51 13.40 -1.28
N PHE A 257 -14.12 12.43 -2.10
CA PHE A 257 -12.72 12.09 -2.31
C PHE A 257 -11.98 13.24 -2.98
N ASP A 258 -10.86 13.64 -2.38
CA ASP A 258 -9.93 14.61 -2.96
C ASP A 258 -8.52 13.99 -3.00
N PRO A 259 -7.98 13.70 -4.20
CA PRO A 259 -6.66 13.09 -4.33
C PRO A 259 -5.53 13.97 -3.78
N LYS A 260 -5.75 15.28 -3.64
CA LYS A 260 -4.73 16.19 -3.11
C LYS A 260 -4.59 16.10 -1.59
N TYR A 261 -5.61 15.65 -0.89
CA TYR A 261 -5.62 15.64 0.57
C TYR A 261 -4.49 14.79 1.17
N PHE A 262 -4.24 13.60 0.58
CA PHE A 262 -3.15 12.70 0.98
C PHE A 262 -2.01 12.62 -0.04
N SER A 263 -1.98 13.54 -1.02
CA SER A 263 -1.02 13.51 -2.13
C SER A 263 -1.12 12.23 -3.01
N TYR A 264 -2.31 11.65 -3.14
CA TYR A 264 -2.54 10.49 -3.98
C TYR A 264 -2.25 10.78 -5.46
N GLN A 265 -2.46 12.04 -5.95
CA GLN A 265 -2.07 12.44 -7.29
C GLN A 265 -0.56 12.21 -7.58
N ARG A 266 0.30 12.30 -6.55
CA ARG A 266 1.72 11.98 -6.67
C ARG A 266 1.93 10.49 -6.93
N GLU A 267 1.18 9.64 -6.25
CA GLU A 267 1.25 8.19 -6.38
C GLU A 267 0.97 7.75 -7.81
N ILE A 268 -0.19 8.10 -8.38
CA ILE A 268 -0.52 7.77 -9.77
C ILE A 268 0.46 8.41 -10.76
N ALA A 269 0.94 9.63 -10.52
CA ALA A 269 1.93 10.24 -11.40
C ALA A 269 3.24 9.45 -11.44
N ILE A 270 3.72 8.97 -10.29
CA ILE A 270 4.90 8.08 -10.18
C ILE A 270 4.63 6.76 -10.89
N TYR A 271 3.52 6.10 -10.59
CA TYR A 271 3.17 4.80 -11.16
C TYR A 271 3.04 4.86 -12.68
N SER A 272 2.40 5.90 -13.20
CA SER A 272 2.30 6.14 -14.64
C SER A 272 3.65 6.37 -15.30
N TRP A 273 4.54 7.11 -14.65
CA TRP A 273 5.89 7.30 -15.14
C TRP A 273 6.69 5.98 -15.17
N LEU A 274 6.61 5.19 -14.10
CA LEU A 274 7.27 3.89 -14.02
C LEU A 274 6.69 2.90 -15.05
N LEU A 275 5.37 2.84 -15.18
CA LEU A 275 4.72 2.00 -16.20
C LEU A 275 5.12 2.39 -17.62
N LYS A 276 5.27 3.70 -17.89
CA LYS A 276 5.79 4.18 -19.18
C LYS A 276 7.21 3.67 -19.44
N LEU A 277 8.09 3.64 -18.45
CA LEU A 277 9.44 3.10 -18.58
C LEU A 277 9.41 1.58 -18.83
N CYS A 278 8.53 0.85 -18.12
CA CYS A 278 8.29 -0.58 -18.34
C CYS A 278 7.79 -0.84 -19.77
N ALA A 279 6.80 -0.09 -20.22
CA ALA A 279 6.22 -0.21 -21.54
C ALA A 279 7.25 0.03 -22.66
N LYS A 280 8.11 1.03 -22.47
CA LYS A 280 9.22 1.26 -23.40
C LYS A 280 10.23 0.12 -23.39
N LYS A 281 10.63 -0.39 -22.21
CA LYS A 281 11.65 -1.43 -22.08
C LYS A 281 11.18 -2.79 -22.61
N HIS A 282 9.94 -3.19 -22.28
CA HIS A 282 9.45 -4.56 -22.53
C HIS A 282 8.60 -4.68 -23.80
N TYR A 283 7.90 -3.60 -24.18
CA TYR A 283 6.94 -3.61 -25.29
C TYR A 283 7.30 -2.64 -26.42
N GLN A 284 8.43 -1.92 -26.30
CA GLN A 284 8.91 -0.93 -27.29
C GLN A 284 7.92 0.22 -27.58
N ILE A 285 7.12 0.56 -26.59
CA ILE A 285 6.14 1.65 -26.67
C ILE A 285 6.83 2.97 -26.30
N ASP A 286 6.98 3.89 -27.25
CA ASP A 286 7.74 5.12 -27.04
C ASP A 286 6.90 6.29 -26.50
N SER A 287 5.69 6.49 -26.98
CA SER A 287 4.87 7.66 -26.66
C SER A 287 3.40 7.31 -26.38
N PRO A 288 3.13 6.52 -25.33
CA PRO A 288 1.78 6.11 -25.02
C PRO A 288 0.92 7.27 -24.48
N THR A 289 -0.38 7.19 -24.72
CA THR A 289 -1.37 7.96 -23.97
C THR A 289 -1.46 7.40 -22.55
N ILE A 290 -1.35 8.27 -21.55
CA ILE A 290 -1.43 7.87 -20.14
C ILE A 290 -2.80 8.20 -19.57
N LYS A 291 -3.44 7.23 -18.96
CA LYS A 291 -4.66 7.39 -18.15
C LYS A 291 -4.37 6.96 -16.72
N GLY A 292 -5.02 7.60 -15.76
CA GLY A 292 -4.97 7.21 -14.35
C GLY A 292 -6.33 7.36 -13.73
N ASN A 293 -6.71 6.43 -12.85
CA ASN A 293 -7.98 6.47 -12.15
C ASN A 293 -7.78 6.10 -10.69
N PHE A 294 -8.54 6.76 -9.81
CA PHE A 294 -8.79 6.25 -8.48
C PHE A 294 -10.10 5.49 -8.49
N LEU A 295 -10.07 4.26 -8.02
CA LEU A 295 -11.23 3.43 -7.77
C LEU A 295 -11.56 3.59 -6.29
N VAL A 296 -12.52 4.45 -5.97
CA VAL A 296 -12.79 4.84 -4.58
C VAL A 296 -14.00 4.09 -4.07
N VAL A 297 -13.89 3.49 -2.89
CA VAL A 297 -15.01 2.89 -2.16
C VAL A 297 -15.12 3.46 -0.76
N SER A 298 -16.33 3.83 -0.36
CA SER A 298 -16.64 4.31 0.99
C SER A 298 -16.79 3.12 1.95
N THR A 299 -16.20 3.22 3.13
CA THR A 299 -16.34 2.22 4.21
C THR A 299 -17.47 2.53 5.19
N ILE A 300 -18.27 3.57 4.94
CA ILE A 300 -19.47 3.86 5.70
C ILE A 300 -20.71 3.24 5.02
N PRO A 301 -21.80 2.99 5.76
CA PRO A 301 -23.04 2.44 5.19
C PRO A 301 -23.44 3.14 3.89
N GLU A 302 -24.06 2.37 2.98
CA GLU A 302 -24.29 2.62 1.57
C GLU A 302 -23.06 2.28 0.69
N TYR A 303 -21.85 2.23 1.25
CA TYR A 303 -20.60 1.78 0.59
C TYR A 303 -20.45 2.26 -0.84
N ASN A 304 -20.83 3.53 -1.11
CA ASN A 304 -20.85 4.06 -2.47
C ASN A 304 -19.45 4.08 -3.10
N THR A 305 -19.42 3.93 -4.40
CA THR A 305 -18.18 3.88 -5.19
C THR A 305 -18.08 5.05 -6.17
N LEU A 306 -16.87 5.43 -6.50
CA LEU A 306 -16.56 6.47 -7.47
C LEU A 306 -15.33 6.08 -8.29
N VAL A 307 -15.40 6.21 -9.60
CA VAL A 307 -14.23 6.27 -10.47
C VAL A 307 -13.84 7.74 -10.66
N TYR A 308 -12.68 8.12 -10.14
CA TYR A 308 -12.16 9.48 -10.20
C TYR A 308 -10.98 9.53 -11.19
N PRO A 309 -11.15 10.08 -12.41
CA PRO A 309 -10.08 10.14 -13.39
C PRO A 309 -9.05 11.22 -13.04
N MET A 310 -7.78 10.91 -13.30
CA MET A 310 -6.69 11.88 -13.20
C MET A 310 -6.75 12.90 -14.34
N THR A 311 -6.84 14.18 -14.00
CA THR A 311 -6.71 15.26 -14.98
C THR A 311 -5.24 15.56 -15.30
N PRO A 312 -4.93 16.18 -16.46
CA PRO A 312 -3.57 16.63 -16.78
C PRO A 312 -2.95 17.51 -15.69
N GLN A 313 -3.75 18.33 -15.01
CA GLN A 313 -3.30 19.18 -13.91
C GLN A 313 -2.91 18.36 -12.67
N LEU A 314 -3.65 17.30 -12.35
CA LEU A 314 -3.31 16.39 -11.25
C LEU A 314 -2.04 15.61 -11.55
N PHE A 315 -1.88 15.09 -12.76
CA PHE A 315 -0.63 14.46 -13.20
C PHE A 315 0.55 15.41 -13.07
N LYS A 316 0.41 16.64 -13.58
CA LYS A 316 1.46 17.66 -13.48
C LYS A 316 1.81 17.96 -12.03
N SER A 317 0.82 18.21 -11.17
CA SER A 317 1.05 18.54 -9.76
C SER A 317 1.69 17.38 -9.00
N GLY A 318 1.26 16.15 -9.25
CA GLY A 318 1.83 14.95 -8.65
C GLY A 318 3.30 14.73 -9.06
N TRP A 319 3.60 14.93 -10.34
CA TRP A 319 4.94 14.82 -10.87
C TRP A 319 5.90 15.90 -10.33
N GLU A 320 5.44 17.16 -10.25
CA GLU A 320 6.24 18.24 -9.66
C GLU A 320 6.50 17.98 -8.16
N GLU A 321 5.53 17.49 -7.42
CA GLU A 321 5.71 17.11 -6.02
C GLU A 321 6.72 15.98 -5.87
N PHE A 322 6.66 14.94 -6.71
CA PHE A 322 7.64 13.86 -6.72
C PHE A 322 9.06 14.38 -6.96
N LYS A 323 9.26 15.17 -8.03
CA LYS A 323 10.57 15.75 -8.35
C LYS A 323 11.12 16.60 -7.20
N TYR A 324 10.26 17.43 -6.62
CA TYR A 324 10.63 18.27 -5.48
C TYR A 324 11.12 17.42 -4.30
N LEU A 325 10.36 16.41 -3.89
CA LEU A 325 10.73 15.56 -2.76
C LEU A 325 11.99 14.76 -3.01
N MET A 326 12.18 14.20 -4.22
CA MET A 326 13.42 13.51 -4.58
C MET A 326 14.64 14.45 -4.52
N ARG A 327 14.50 15.67 -5.02
CA ARG A 327 15.56 16.69 -4.95
C ARG A 327 15.87 17.08 -3.50
N VAL A 328 14.85 17.16 -2.64
CA VAL A 328 15.05 17.37 -1.19
C VAL A 328 15.82 16.21 -0.58
N VAL A 329 15.52 14.95 -0.92
CA VAL A 329 16.28 13.78 -0.46
C VAL A 329 17.74 13.90 -0.85
N TYR A 330 18.03 14.19 -2.12
CA TYR A 330 19.40 14.36 -2.61
C TYR A 330 20.14 15.49 -1.86
N TYR A 331 19.51 16.65 -1.70
CA TYR A 331 20.08 17.79 -0.99
C TYR A 331 20.41 17.46 0.46
N LEU A 332 19.49 16.81 1.18
CA LEU A 332 19.67 16.40 2.57
C LEU A 332 20.82 15.41 2.73
N ASN A 333 20.87 14.45 1.83
CA ASN A 333 21.91 13.41 1.85
C ASN A 333 23.30 13.96 1.46
N THR A 334 23.38 14.92 0.53
CA THR A 334 24.67 15.46 0.05
C THR A 334 25.17 16.66 0.84
N LYS A 335 24.29 17.54 1.30
CA LYS A 335 24.67 18.83 1.93
C LYS A 335 24.45 18.86 3.44
N LYS A 336 23.64 17.96 3.99
CA LYS A 336 23.30 17.88 5.41
C LYS A 336 23.77 16.59 6.09
N GLY A 337 24.37 15.66 5.34
CA GLY A 337 24.94 14.42 5.88
C GLY A 337 23.90 13.41 6.40
N TYR A 338 22.64 13.51 5.98
CA TYR A 338 21.64 12.49 6.29
C TYR A 338 21.91 11.21 5.50
N GLU A 339 21.90 10.08 6.19
CA GLU A 339 22.08 8.75 5.58
C GLU A 339 20.87 7.87 5.86
N PHE A 340 20.64 6.88 4.98
CA PHE A 340 19.62 5.85 5.20
C PHE A 340 20.17 4.84 6.20
N ASN A 341 19.40 4.56 7.25
CA ASN A 341 19.64 3.48 8.20
C ASN A 341 19.01 2.18 7.69
#